data_42f3e953923f5929b8ac9d29ee7df696
#
_entry.id   42f3e953923f5929b8ac9d29ee7df696
#
_cell.length_a   1.000
_cell.length_b   1.000
_cell.length_c   1.000
_cell.angle_alpha   90.00
_cell.angle_beta   90.00
_cell.angle_gamma   90.00
#
_symmetry.space_group_name_H-M   'P 1'
#
loop_
_entity.id
_entity.type
_entity.pdbx_description
1 polymer ?
#
loop_
_entity_poly.entity_id
_entity_poly.type
_entity_poly.pdbx_seq_one_letter_code
_entity_poly.pdbx_strand_id
1 'polypeptide(L)'
;MRLVPLGVSGSFPGPATPASSYLVHVSAAEAAAAGHQARDWNVLLDLGNGAFGALQRHMDPMALDAVSISHLHPDHCADLSGLYVYLRYHPRHGSLRTGRRPKRLTVYGPADVARHLALSSGLSAGETMENDFDFQSWAEHELVEVGPLTIEPHRVFHPVETYGVRVTGPSSSGGTATLAYTGDTDACPSVVELARDVDLLLSEAAFLEGRDDVVERGIHLTGRRAGQVATDAGARRLLLTHLPVWNDPADTLAEARGSYAGPVEIAEPGKIYEL
;
A
#
# COMPACT_ATOMS: atom_id res chain seq x y z
N MET A 1 4.95 -10.10 -11.69
CA MET A 1 4.61 -9.23 -10.52
C MET A 1 3.64 -9.96 -9.60
N ARG A 2 3.78 -9.82 -8.29
CA ARG A 2 2.91 -10.42 -7.25
C ARG A 2 2.56 -9.41 -6.20
N LEU A 3 1.37 -9.56 -5.61
CA LEU A 3 0.94 -8.85 -4.43
C LEU A 3 0.89 -9.82 -3.24
N VAL A 4 1.46 -9.42 -2.10
CA VAL A 4 1.39 -10.17 -0.83
C VAL A 4 0.86 -9.22 0.24
N PRO A 5 -0.41 -9.34 0.67
CA PRO A 5 -0.91 -8.60 1.83
C PRO A 5 -0.16 -9.02 3.10
N LEU A 6 0.39 -8.07 3.82
CA LEU A 6 1.07 -8.29 5.11
C LEU A 6 0.14 -7.98 6.27
N GLY A 7 -0.71 -6.98 6.09
CA GLY A 7 -1.73 -6.53 7.02
C GLY A 7 -2.95 -6.02 6.25
N VAL A 8 -4.14 -6.38 6.71
CA VAL A 8 -5.42 -6.10 6.03
C VAL A 8 -6.49 -5.51 6.95
N SER A 9 -6.15 -5.27 8.23
CA SER A 9 -7.07 -4.67 9.20
C SER A 9 -7.18 -3.18 8.99
N GLY A 10 -8.40 -2.66 9.02
CA GLY A 10 -8.69 -1.23 8.93
C GLY A 10 -8.64 -0.54 10.27
N SER A 11 -8.29 0.74 10.29
CA SER A 11 -8.25 1.67 11.41
C SER A 11 -7.23 1.33 12.51
N PHE A 12 -6.94 0.05 12.76
CA PHE A 12 -5.96 -0.45 13.74
C PHE A 12 -5.72 -1.95 13.54
N PRO A 13 -4.62 -2.53 14.07
CA PRO A 13 -4.35 -3.94 13.93
C PRO A 13 -5.40 -4.81 14.62
N GLY A 14 -5.82 -5.86 13.95
CA GLY A 14 -6.68 -6.89 14.52
C GLY A 14 -5.88 -8.01 15.21
N PRO A 15 -6.56 -8.93 15.91
CA PRO A 15 -5.90 -10.04 16.60
C PRO A 15 -5.24 -11.04 15.63
N ALA A 16 -5.71 -11.12 14.39
CA ALA A 16 -5.21 -12.06 13.38
C ALA A 16 -4.32 -11.42 12.32
N THR A 17 -4.34 -10.08 12.17
CA THR A 17 -3.63 -9.38 11.10
C THR A 17 -3.21 -7.98 11.54
N PRO A 18 -2.03 -7.51 11.13
CA PRO A 18 -1.64 -6.11 11.25
C PRO A 18 -2.57 -5.16 10.50
N ALA A 19 -2.38 -3.88 10.72
CA ALA A 19 -2.96 -2.81 9.90
C ALA A 19 -2.37 -2.80 8.48
N SER A 20 -2.86 -1.91 7.63
CA SER A 20 -2.61 -1.88 6.19
C SER A 20 -1.13 -1.94 5.80
N SER A 21 -0.77 -2.97 5.04
CA SER A 21 0.54 -3.07 4.38
C SER A 21 0.51 -4.17 3.30
N TYR A 22 1.08 -3.85 2.13
CA TYR A 22 1.02 -4.76 0.98
C TYR A 22 2.36 -4.74 0.25
N LEU A 23 2.97 -5.92 0.07
CA LEU A 23 4.23 -6.06 -0.64
C LEU A 23 3.96 -6.34 -2.13
N VAL A 24 4.46 -5.47 -3.00
CA VAL A 24 4.56 -5.70 -4.44
C VAL A 24 5.96 -6.21 -4.75
N HIS A 25 6.04 -7.41 -5.32
CA HIS A 25 7.28 -8.09 -5.61
C HIS A 25 7.40 -8.45 -7.09
N VAL A 26 8.58 -8.21 -7.66
CA VAL A 26 8.99 -8.67 -8.99
C VAL A 26 10.25 -9.51 -8.84
N SER A 27 10.22 -10.74 -9.30
CA SER A 27 11.38 -11.64 -9.21
C SER A 27 12.51 -11.24 -10.17
N ALA A 28 13.72 -11.70 -9.86
CA ALA A 28 14.89 -11.49 -10.72
C ALA A 28 14.67 -11.97 -12.17
N ALA A 29 13.93 -13.07 -12.36
CA ALA A 29 13.63 -13.61 -13.68
C ALA A 29 12.65 -12.71 -14.45
N GLU A 30 11.57 -12.23 -13.80
CA GLU A 30 10.60 -11.30 -14.40
C GLU A 30 11.26 -9.96 -14.74
N ALA A 31 12.10 -9.42 -13.85
CA ALA A 31 12.85 -8.18 -14.08
C ALA A 31 13.80 -8.32 -15.29
N ALA A 32 14.55 -9.42 -15.38
CA ALA A 32 15.44 -9.69 -16.51
C ALA A 32 14.67 -9.83 -17.83
N ALA A 33 13.54 -10.52 -17.82
CA ALA A 33 12.67 -10.69 -18.99
C ALA A 33 12.11 -9.35 -19.49
N ALA A 34 11.91 -8.39 -18.58
CA ALA A 34 11.49 -7.02 -18.89
C ALA A 34 12.66 -6.06 -19.24
N GLY A 35 13.89 -6.56 -19.31
CA GLY A 35 15.08 -5.76 -19.67
C GLY A 35 15.69 -4.97 -18.52
N HIS A 36 15.32 -5.27 -17.28
CA HIS A 36 15.87 -4.63 -16.08
C HIS A 36 16.95 -5.48 -15.41
N GLN A 37 17.60 -4.92 -14.38
CA GLN A 37 18.59 -5.65 -13.60
C GLN A 37 17.99 -6.94 -13.01
N ALA A 38 18.66 -8.08 -13.25
CA ALA A 38 18.26 -9.41 -12.81
C ALA A 38 18.44 -9.58 -11.27
N ARG A 39 17.57 -8.97 -10.51
CA ARG A 39 17.43 -9.10 -9.05
C ARG A 39 15.95 -8.97 -8.66
N ASP A 40 15.64 -9.38 -7.46
CA ASP A 40 14.32 -9.10 -6.91
C ASP A 40 14.12 -7.60 -6.66
N TRP A 41 12.90 -7.13 -6.92
CA TRP A 41 12.46 -5.76 -6.67
C TRP A 41 11.24 -5.77 -5.76
N ASN A 42 11.27 -4.91 -4.75
CA ASN A 42 10.31 -4.93 -3.65
C ASN A 42 9.83 -3.51 -3.33
N VAL A 43 8.57 -3.26 -3.57
CA VAL A 43 7.88 -2.01 -3.18
C VAL A 43 6.83 -2.34 -2.13
N LEU A 44 6.82 -1.56 -1.06
CA LEU A 44 5.84 -1.69 0.00
C LEU A 44 4.79 -0.60 -0.15
N LEU A 45 3.51 -0.97 -0.19
CA LEU A 45 2.37 -0.06 -0.15
C LEU A 45 1.86 -0.03 1.28
N ASP A 46 2.01 1.10 1.95
CA ASP A 46 1.79 1.35 3.37
C ASP A 46 2.61 0.46 4.33
N LEU A 47 2.76 0.93 5.54
CA LEU A 47 3.41 0.21 6.63
C LEU A 47 2.73 0.58 7.97
N GLY A 48 1.50 0.12 8.13
CA GLY A 48 0.70 0.32 9.32
C GLY A 48 1.22 -0.47 10.52
N ASN A 49 0.68 -0.15 11.68
CA ASN A 49 1.15 -0.73 12.94
C ASN A 49 1.00 -2.26 12.99
N GLY A 50 2.09 -2.93 13.41
CA GLY A 50 2.27 -4.38 13.44
C GLY A 50 2.78 -5.00 12.13
N ALA A 51 2.71 -4.27 11.00
CA ALA A 51 3.05 -4.79 9.69
C ALA A 51 4.56 -4.97 9.47
N PHE A 52 5.41 -4.21 10.16
CA PHE A 52 6.86 -4.41 10.08
C PHE A 52 7.29 -5.80 10.58
N GLY A 53 6.62 -6.30 11.63
CA GLY A 53 6.83 -7.68 12.09
C GLY A 53 6.37 -8.73 11.07
N ALA A 54 5.28 -8.45 10.35
CA ALA A 54 4.80 -9.32 9.29
C ALA A 54 5.75 -9.34 8.08
N LEU A 55 6.26 -8.17 7.65
CA LEU A 55 7.22 -8.05 6.55
C LEU A 55 8.45 -8.95 6.74
N GLN A 56 9.00 -8.99 7.97
CA GLN A 56 10.19 -9.78 8.29
C GLN A 56 9.99 -11.30 8.16
N ARG A 57 8.75 -11.79 8.07
CA ARG A 57 8.46 -13.21 7.75
C ARG A 57 8.58 -13.50 6.25
N HIS A 58 8.51 -12.47 5.41
CA HIS A 58 8.52 -12.62 3.96
C HIS A 58 9.84 -12.23 3.32
N MET A 59 10.56 -11.25 3.89
CA MET A 59 11.82 -10.77 3.33
C MET A 59 12.67 -10.04 4.37
N ASP A 60 13.96 -9.84 4.05
CA ASP A 60 14.81 -8.91 4.79
C ASP A 60 14.40 -7.46 4.44
N PRO A 61 14.03 -6.61 5.41
CA PRO A 61 13.68 -5.21 5.17
C PRO A 61 14.79 -4.40 4.47
N MET A 62 16.06 -4.83 4.55
CA MET A 62 17.16 -4.20 3.80
C MET A 62 17.04 -4.34 2.28
N ALA A 63 16.23 -5.28 1.81
CA ALA A 63 15.99 -5.52 0.38
C ALA A 63 14.79 -4.74 -0.18
N LEU A 64 14.18 -3.82 0.59
CA LEU A 64 13.18 -2.89 0.07
C LEU A 64 13.82 -1.88 -0.88
N ASP A 65 13.16 -1.62 -2.00
CA ASP A 65 13.55 -0.61 -2.99
C ASP A 65 12.85 0.73 -2.76
N ALA A 66 11.58 0.69 -2.36
CA ALA A 66 10.79 1.87 -2.00
C ALA A 66 9.64 1.50 -1.06
N VAL A 67 9.13 2.52 -0.38
CA VAL A 67 7.87 2.48 0.37
C VAL A 67 6.97 3.59 -0.18
N SER A 68 5.71 3.26 -0.47
CA SER A 68 4.65 4.16 -0.89
C SER A 68 3.67 4.32 0.26
N ILE A 69 3.57 5.50 0.84
CA ILE A 69 2.61 5.82 1.91
C ILE A 69 1.42 6.54 1.28
N SER A 70 0.24 5.97 1.46
CA SER A 70 -1.02 6.54 0.97
C SER A 70 -1.38 7.83 1.72
N HIS A 71 -1.34 7.79 3.05
CA HIS A 71 -1.61 8.91 3.94
C HIS A 71 -0.99 8.68 5.33
N LEU A 72 -1.17 9.65 6.24
CA LEU A 72 -0.43 9.69 7.51
C LEU A 72 -1.24 9.24 8.73
N HIS A 73 -2.35 8.51 8.55
CA HIS A 73 -2.97 7.83 9.68
C HIS A 73 -2.08 6.69 10.19
N PRO A 74 -2.07 6.41 11.52
CA PRO A 74 -1.14 5.44 12.11
C PRO A 74 -1.25 4.03 11.54
N ASP A 75 -2.44 3.61 11.14
CA ASP A 75 -2.69 2.29 10.55
C ASP A 75 -2.18 2.15 9.11
N HIS A 76 -1.55 3.21 8.56
CA HIS A 76 -0.86 3.19 7.26
C HIS A 76 0.62 3.53 7.35
N CYS A 77 1.11 4.15 8.44
CA CYS A 77 2.49 4.63 8.47
C CYS A 77 3.24 4.41 9.80
N ALA A 78 2.60 3.94 10.88
CA ALA A 78 3.21 3.92 12.22
C ALA A 78 4.49 3.08 12.28
N ASP A 79 4.56 1.95 11.59
CA ASP A 79 5.73 1.06 11.64
C ASP A 79 6.93 1.54 10.79
N LEU A 80 6.80 2.67 10.08
CA LEU A 80 7.98 3.38 9.53
C LEU A 80 8.98 3.74 10.62
N SER A 81 8.51 4.03 11.85
CA SER A 81 9.38 4.24 13.01
C SER A 81 10.21 3.01 13.36
N GLY A 82 9.59 1.81 13.30
CA GLY A 82 10.30 0.54 13.49
C GLY A 82 11.30 0.24 12.38
N LEU A 83 10.90 0.51 11.14
CA LEU A 83 11.78 0.38 9.97
C LEU A 83 12.98 1.33 10.07
N TYR A 84 12.78 2.59 10.50
CA TYR A 84 13.87 3.53 10.77
C TYR A 84 14.88 2.96 11.77
N VAL A 85 14.39 2.44 12.91
CA VAL A 85 15.26 1.83 13.92
C VAL A 85 16.07 0.67 13.33
N TYR A 86 15.41 -0.19 12.54
CA TYR A 86 16.08 -1.31 11.86
C TYR A 86 17.18 -0.82 10.91
N LEU A 87 16.87 0.12 10.03
CA LEU A 87 17.81 0.67 9.04
C LEU A 87 18.99 1.40 9.68
N ARG A 88 18.76 2.08 10.82
CA ARG A 88 19.76 2.87 11.52
C ARG A 88 20.68 2.02 12.39
N TYR A 89 20.12 1.10 13.17
CA TYR A 89 20.83 0.39 14.24
C TYR A 89 21.19 -1.05 13.90
N HIS A 90 20.88 -1.55 12.70
CA HIS A 90 21.22 -2.92 12.32
C HIS A 90 22.72 -3.18 12.54
N PRO A 91 23.12 -4.28 13.25
CA PRO A 91 24.49 -4.46 13.77
C PRO A 91 25.56 -4.59 12.67
N ARG A 92 25.18 -4.96 11.46
CA ARG A 92 26.10 -5.11 10.30
C ARG A 92 25.94 -4.02 9.24
N HIS A 93 24.71 -3.60 8.99
CA HIS A 93 24.35 -2.78 7.81
C HIS A 93 23.73 -1.43 8.16
N GLY A 94 23.50 -1.15 9.47
CA GLY A 94 22.88 0.08 9.90
C GLY A 94 23.73 1.32 9.62
N SER A 95 23.07 2.43 9.31
CA SER A 95 23.71 3.69 8.95
C SER A 95 24.59 4.23 10.07
N LEU A 96 24.23 4.00 11.34
CA LEU A 96 25.03 4.41 12.50
C LEU A 96 26.40 3.72 12.54
N ARG A 97 26.50 2.49 12.06
CA ARG A 97 27.75 1.72 12.00
C ARG A 97 28.60 2.07 10.79
N THR A 98 27.96 2.27 9.65
CA THR A 98 28.62 2.50 8.36
C THR A 98 28.88 3.98 8.09
N GLY A 99 28.37 4.88 8.94
CA GLY A 99 28.44 6.33 8.80
C GLY A 99 27.42 6.90 7.80
N ARG A 100 26.96 6.11 6.85
CA ARG A 100 25.91 6.43 5.88
C ARG A 100 25.49 5.17 5.15
N ARG A 101 24.20 5.02 4.85
CA ARG A 101 23.78 3.97 3.92
C ARG A 101 24.26 4.29 2.50
N PRO A 102 24.76 3.31 1.76
CA PRO A 102 25.13 3.48 0.36
C PRO A 102 23.96 3.95 -0.50
N LYS A 103 22.74 3.45 -0.18
CA LYS A 103 21.47 3.87 -0.77
C LYS A 103 20.47 4.09 0.36
N ARG A 104 19.93 5.30 0.48
CA ARG A 104 18.80 5.58 1.36
C ARG A 104 17.56 4.89 0.81
N LEU A 105 16.66 4.45 1.69
CA LEU A 105 15.38 3.91 1.25
C LEU A 105 14.45 5.05 0.85
N THR A 106 13.97 5.02 -0.39
CA THR A 106 13.03 6.04 -0.84
C THR A 106 11.65 5.79 -0.22
N VAL A 107 11.08 6.84 0.37
CA VAL A 107 9.72 6.85 0.93
C VAL A 107 8.93 7.92 0.21
N TYR A 108 7.99 7.48 -0.61
CA TYR A 108 7.01 8.34 -1.26
C TYR A 108 5.79 8.50 -0.35
N GLY A 109 5.21 9.69 -0.29
CA GLY A 109 4.01 9.92 0.54
C GLY A 109 3.48 11.34 0.43
N PRO A 110 2.51 11.70 1.29
CA PRO A 110 2.05 13.09 1.44
C PRO A 110 3.19 14.05 1.77
N ALA A 111 2.99 15.33 1.48
CA ALA A 111 4.03 16.35 1.61
C ALA A 111 4.68 16.42 3.02
N ASP A 112 3.93 16.09 4.07
CA ASP A 112 4.38 16.13 5.47
C ASP A 112 5.01 14.83 5.98
N VAL A 113 5.22 13.79 5.15
CA VAL A 113 5.65 12.45 5.59
C VAL A 113 6.95 12.48 6.41
N ALA A 114 7.95 13.23 5.98
CA ALA A 114 9.24 13.35 6.68
C ALA A 114 9.08 13.94 8.08
N ARG A 115 8.34 15.05 8.18
CA ARG A 115 8.08 15.76 9.44
C ARG A 115 7.21 14.90 10.37
N HIS A 116 6.14 14.29 9.84
CA HIS A 116 5.25 13.42 10.61
C HIS A 116 6.02 12.25 11.24
N LEU A 117 6.84 11.59 10.44
CA LEU A 117 7.64 10.45 10.91
C LEU A 117 8.67 10.85 11.97
N ALA A 118 9.37 12.00 11.80
CA ALA A 118 10.30 12.51 12.79
C ALA A 118 9.60 12.76 14.14
N LEU A 119 8.46 13.44 14.13
CA LEU A 119 7.67 13.72 15.32
C LEU A 119 7.12 12.47 16.00
N SER A 120 6.53 11.55 15.24
CA SER A 120 5.96 10.30 15.76
C SER A 120 7.04 9.36 16.33
N SER A 121 8.28 9.49 15.88
CA SER A 121 9.45 8.75 16.40
C SER A 121 10.15 9.45 17.56
N GLY A 122 9.64 10.59 18.03
CA GLY A 122 10.18 11.33 19.19
C GLY A 122 11.52 12.03 18.93
N LEU A 123 11.84 12.35 17.67
CA LEU A 123 13.03 13.13 17.36
C LEU A 123 12.89 14.58 17.85
N SER A 124 14.01 15.16 18.29
CA SER A 124 14.06 16.56 18.71
C SER A 124 13.89 17.51 17.51
N ALA A 125 13.51 18.76 17.79
CA ALA A 125 13.39 19.78 16.75
C ALA A 125 14.72 19.96 15.98
N GLY A 126 14.66 19.81 14.65
CA GLY A 126 15.82 19.89 13.76
C GLY A 126 16.55 18.58 13.50
N GLU A 127 16.20 17.48 14.18
CA GLU A 127 16.66 16.15 13.80
C GLU A 127 15.84 15.61 12.64
N THR A 128 16.49 14.90 11.72
CA THR A 128 15.87 14.31 10.53
C THR A 128 16.25 12.83 10.38
N MET A 129 15.48 12.11 9.58
CA MET A 129 15.77 10.72 9.22
C MET A 129 16.43 10.55 7.85
N GLU A 130 16.90 11.65 7.26
CA GLU A 130 17.45 11.70 5.91
C GLU A 130 18.76 10.94 5.71
N ASN A 131 19.39 10.46 6.76
CA ASN A 131 20.52 9.53 6.64
C ASN A 131 20.08 8.12 6.22
N ASP A 132 18.83 7.77 6.49
CA ASP A 132 18.28 6.45 6.27
C ASP A 132 17.20 6.44 5.17
N PHE A 133 16.41 7.51 5.11
CA PHE A 133 15.33 7.69 4.14
C PHE A 133 15.62 8.81 3.14
N ASP A 134 15.09 8.64 1.93
CA ASP A 134 14.97 9.66 0.91
C ASP A 134 13.48 9.96 0.71
N PHE A 135 13.00 11.02 1.35
CA PHE A 135 11.58 11.37 1.32
C PHE A 135 11.24 12.11 0.04
N GLN A 136 10.21 11.63 -0.65
CA GLN A 136 9.67 12.21 -1.87
C GLN A 136 8.16 12.44 -1.70
N SER A 137 7.70 13.66 -1.97
CA SER A 137 6.27 13.95 -1.95
C SER A 137 5.60 13.45 -3.22
N TRP A 138 4.43 12.86 -3.09
CA TRP A 138 3.61 12.53 -4.25
C TRP A 138 3.17 13.79 -5.00
N ALA A 139 3.28 13.75 -6.31
CA ALA A 139 2.63 14.70 -7.20
C ALA A 139 1.63 13.93 -8.09
N GLU A 140 0.38 14.35 -8.07
CA GLU A 140 -0.71 13.67 -8.77
C GLU A 140 -0.37 13.44 -10.25
N HIS A 141 -0.54 12.19 -10.71
CA HIS A 141 -0.22 11.70 -12.06
C HIS A 141 1.27 11.75 -12.46
N GLU A 142 2.18 12.12 -11.57
CA GLU A 142 3.61 12.03 -11.86
C GLU A 142 4.08 10.57 -11.78
N LEU A 143 4.56 10.04 -12.89
CA LEU A 143 5.06 8.67 -12.97
C LEU A 143 6.40 8.53 -12.27
N VAL A 144 6.49 7.57 -11.37
CA VAL A 144 7.71 7.22 -10.64
C VAL A 144 8.16 5.82 -11.03
N GLU A 145 9.44 5.67 -11.39
CA GLU A 145 10.04 4.38 -11.73
C GLU A 145 10.82 3.80 -10.54
N VAL A 146 10.52 2.55 -10.19
CA VAL A 146 11.26 1.76 -9.21
C VAL A 146 11.67 0.43 -9.87
N GLY A 147 12.81 0.44 -10.56
CA GLY A 147 13.23 -0.69 -11.37
C GLY A 147 12.21 -1.03 -12.46
N PRO A 148 11.66 -2.27 -12.49
CA PRO A 148 10.68 -2.67 -13.49
C PRO A 148 9.24 -2.20 -13.19
N LEU A 149 9.04 -1.47 -12.08
CA LEU A 149 7.73 -0.97 -11.66
C LEU A 149 7.60 0.51 -11.98
N THR A 150 6.47 0.89 -12.55
CA THR A 150 6.03 2.28 -12.69
C THR A 150 4.87 2.51 -11.73
N ILE A 151 4.93 3.58 -10.94
CA ILE A 151 3.91 3.94 -9.94
C ILE A 151 3.33 5.30 -10.31
N GLU A 152 2.01 5.38 -10.39
CA GLU A 152 1.24 6.59 -10.67
C GLU A 152 0.34 6.92 -9.47
N PRO A 153 0.56 8.04 -8.76
CA PRO A 153 -0.29 8.46 -7.66
C PRO A 153 -1.53 9.21 -8.15
N HIS A 154 -2.67 8.92 -7.55
CA HIS A 154 -3.94 9.61 -7.77
C HIS A 154 -4.47 10.16 -6.46
N ARG A 155 -4.81 11.44 -6.42
CA ARG A 155 -5.46 12.03 -5.25
C ARG A 155 -6.85 11.43 -5.08
N VAL A 156 -7.16 10.91 -3.87
CA VAL A 156 -8.46 10.30 -3.56
C VAL A 156 -9.21 11.08 -2.48
N PHE A 157 -10.46 10.72 -2.22
CA PHE A 157 -11.34 11.49 -1.34
C PHE A 157 -11.34 10.93 0.08
N HIS A 158 -10.53 11.56 0.94
CA HIS A 158 -10.38 11.25 2.36
C HIS A 158 -10.15 12.55 3.14
N PRO A 159 -10.45 12.63 4.48
CA PRO A 159 -10.33 13.86 5.26
C PRO A 159 -8.91 14.45 5.32
N VAL A 160 -7.88 13.62 5.14
CA VAL A 160 -6.48 14.06 5.07
C VAL A 160 -5.91 13.88 3.67
N GLU A 161 -4.72 14.42 3.43
CA GLU A 161 -4.01 14.21 2.17
C GLU A 161 -3.76 12.73 1.92
N THR A 162 -4.43 12.16 0.91
CA THR A 162 -4.42 10.72 0.62
C THR A 162 -4.26 10.46 -0.87
N TYR A 163 -3.45 9.47 -1.19
CA TYR A 163 -3.20 8.99 -2.54
C TYR A 163 -3.49 7.50 -2.65
N GLY A 164 -4.28 7.12 -3.64
CA GLY A 164 -4.21 5.78 -4.21
C GLY A 164 -3.07 5.70 -5.21
N VAL A 165 -2.58 4.52 -5.50
CA VAL A 165 -1.50 4.32 -6.47
C VAL A 165 -1.83 3.24 -7.47
N ARG A 166 -1.52 3.50 -8.76
CA ARG A 166 -1.52 2.52 -9.83
C ARG A 166 -0.11 2.03 -10.04
N VAL A 167 0.11 0.72 -9.97
CA VAL A 167 1.40 0.08 -10.16
C VAL A 167 1.36 -0.75 -11.44
N THR A 168 2.26 -0.47 -12.35
CA THR A 168 2.44 -1.22 -13.59
C THR A 168 3.78 -1.94 -13.56
N GLY A 169 3.82 -3.21 -13.93
CA GLY A 169 5.06 -3.99 -13.94
C GLY A 169 4.96 -5.27 -14.77
N PRO A 170 6.03 -6.07 -14.85
CA PRO A 170 6.02 -7.31 -15.60
C PRO A 170 5.06 -8.32 -14.97
N SER A 171 4.19 -8.93 -15.79
CA SER A 171 3.29 -10.01 -15.38
C SER A 171 4.06 -11.32 -15.14
N SER A 172 3.62 -12.09 -14.16
CA SER A 172 4.14 -13.45 -13.90
C SER A 172 3.86 -14.42 -15.06
N SER A 173 2.85 -14.12 -15.89
CA SER A 173 2.49 -14.89 -17.09
C SER A 173 3.09 -14.36 -18.39
N GLY A 174 3.93 -13.31 -18.31
CA GLY A 174 4.51 -12.59 -19.43
C GLY A 174 3.71 -11.36 -19.86
N GLY A 175 4.40 -10.38 -20.44
CA GLY A 175 3.82 -9.08 -20.74
C GLY A 175 3.76 -8.17 -19.50
N THR A 176 2.76 -7.30 -19.44
CA THR A 176 2.58 -6.27 -18.39
C THR A 176 1.30 -6.54 -17.62
N ALA A 177 1.34 -6.32 -16.32
CA ALA A 177 0.17 -6.34 -15.43
C ALA A 177 0.03 -5.03 -14.66
N THR A 178 -1.19 -4.74 -14.23
CA THR A 178 -1.56 -3.52 -13.51
C THR A 178 -2.30 -3.83 -12.20
N LEU A 179 -1.86 -3.18 -11.13
CA LEU A 179 -2.48 -3.18 -9.82
C LEU A 179 -2.89 -1.75 -9.47
N ALA A 180 -4.12 -1.57 -8.98
CA ALA A 180 -4.48 -0.33 -8.29
C ALA A 180 -4.69 -0.61 -6.80
N TYR A 181 -4.14 0.25 -5.94
CA TYR A 181 -4.42 0.30 -4.50
C TYR A 181 -5.08 1.63 -4.18
N THR A 182 -6.25 1.59 -3.55
CA THR A 182 -7.05 2.80 -3.33
C THR A 182 -6.49 3.73 -2.25
N GLY A 183 -5.68 3.21 -1.29
CA GLY A 183 -5.58 3.87 0.01
C GLY A 183 -6.96 3.95 0.66
N ASP A 184 -7.13 4.84 1.63
CA ASP A 184 -8.42 5.13 2.23
C ASP A 184 -9.16 6.19 1.42
N THR A 185 -10.42 5.95 1.09
CA THR A 185 -11.23 6.85 0.26
C THR A 185 -12.72 6.55 0.35
N ASP A 186 -13.57 7.56 0.23
CA ASP A 186 -14.95 7.34 -0.22
C ASP A 186 -15.00 7.40 -1.76
N ALA A 187 -16.14 7.05 -2.35
CA ALA A 187 -16.35 7.04 -3.79
C ALA A 187 -16.12 8.43 -4.39
N CYS A 188 -15.26 8.51 -5.41
CA CYS A 188 -14.94 9.73 -6.14
C CYS A 188 -14.51 9.40 -7.58
N PRO A 189 -14.54 10.37 -8.52
CA PRO A 189 -14.12 10.12 -9.89
C PRO A 189 -12.69 9.64 -10.03
N SER A 190 -11.76 10.14 -9.19
CA SER A 190 -10.34 9.79 -9.27
C SER A 190 -10.05 8.34 -8.88
N VAL A 191 -10.81 7.75 -7.94
CA VAL A 191 -10.64 6.32 -7.60
C VAL A 191 -11.11 5.40 -8.73
N VAL A 192 -12.11 5.82 -9.52
CA VAL A 192 -12.54 5.10 -10.73
C VAL A 192 -11.48 5.23 -11.83
N GLU A 193 -10.86 6.40 -12.00
CA GLU A 193 -9.77 6.61 -12.94
C GLU A 193 -8.53 5.80 -12.57
N LEU A 194 -8.11 5.83 -11.30
CA LEU A 194 -7.04 5.00 -10.73
C LEU A 194 -7.23 3.51 -11.08
N ALA A 195 -8.45 3.01 -10.93
CA ALA A 195 -8.80 1.60 -11.10
C ALA A 195 -9.12 1.20 -12.56
N ARG A 196 -9.04 2.12 -13.55
CA ARG A 196 -9.45 1.87 -14.93
C ARG A 196 -8.70 0.71 -15.56
N ASP A 197 -9.45 -0.33 -15.96
CA ASP A 197 -8.97 -1.50 -16.72
C ASP A 197 -7.81 -2.26 -16.04
N VAL A 198 -7.66 -2.17 -14.70
CA VAL A 198 -6.59 -2.89 -13.99
C VAL A 198 -6.84 -4.39 -13.92
N ASP A 199 -5.75 -5.16 -13.85
CA ASP A 199 -5.81 -6.61 -13.65
C ASP A 199 -6.27 -6.98 -12.24
N LEU A 200 -5.89 -6.14 -11.23
CA LEU A 200 -6.31 -6.28 -9.84
C LEU A 200 -6.56 -4.91 -9.20
N LEU A 201 -7.76 -4.72 -8.68
CA LEU A 201 -8.08 -3.61 -7.78
C LEU A 201 -8.01 -4.10 -6.33
N LEU A 202 -7.04 -3.59 -5.57
CA LEU A 202 -6.96 -3.73 -4.12
C LEU A 202 -7.67 -2.53 -3.50
N SER A 203 -8.91 -2.75 -3.04
CA SER A 203 -9.78 -1.68 -2.55
C SER A 203 -10.04 -1.83 -1.06
N GLU A 204 -9.91 -0.72 -0.33
CA GLU A 204 -10.48 -0.61 0.99
C GLU A 204 -12.00 -0.83 0.96
N ALA A 205 -12.59 -1.31 2.06
CA ALA A 205 -14.02 -1.46 2.25
C ALA A 205 -14.37 -1.46 3.76
N ALA A 206 -13.95 -0.40 4.45
CA ALA A 206 -14.04 -0.33 5.90
C ALA A 206 -15.47 -0.14 6.41
N PHE A 207 -16.35 0.47 5.62
CA PHE A 207 -17.72 0.74 6.01
C PHE A 207 -18.70 -0.32 5.49
N LEU A 208 -19.87 -0.43 6.15
CA LEU A 208 -21.02 -1.17 5.66
C LEU A 208 -22.13 -0.20 5.24
N GLU A 209 -22.78 -0.51 4.12
CA GLU A 209 -23.86 0.29 3.55
C GLU A 209 -25.06 0.36 4.50
N GLY A 210 -25.59 1.56 4.70
CA GLY A 210 -26.75 1.79 5.59
C GLY A 210 -26.43 1.74 7.10
N ARG A 211 -25.18 1.42 7.49
CA ARG A 211 -24.71 1.45 8.88
C ARG A 211 -23.75 2.62 9.11
N ASP A 212 -22.60 2.59 8.49
CA ASP A 212 -21.52 3.54 8.77
C ASP A 212 -21.59 4.76 7.85
N ASP A 213 -21.94 4.56 6.60
CA ASP A 213 -22.03 5.61 5.58
C ASP A 213 -23.17 6.62 5.81
N VAL A 214 -24.17 6.25 6.60
CA VAL A 214 -25.25 7.19 7.01
C VAL A 214 -24.82 8.10 8.14
N VAL A 215 -23.75 7.74 8.87
CA VAL A 215 -23.18 8.53 9.96
C VAL A 215 -22.23 9.59 9.42
N GLU A 216 -21.32 9.18 8.50
CA GLU A 216 -20.32 10.07 7.93
C GLU A 216 -19.94 9.64 6.51
N ARG A 217 -19.86 10.65 5.61
CA ARG A 217 -19.44 10.49 4.22
C ARG A 217 -18.05 11.08 4.02
N GLY A 218 -17.36 10.66 2.96
CA GLY A 218 -16.05 11.19 2.60
C GLY A 218 -14.89 10.59 3.39
N ILE A 219 -15.09 9.42 4.00
CA ILE A 219 -14.05 8.73 4.76
C ILE A 219 -13.68 7.41 4.10
N HIS A 220 -14.63 6.47 3.99
CA HIS A 220 -14.37 5.12 3.51
C HIS A 220 -15.41 4.63 2.50
N LEU A 221 -14.98 3.67 1.67
CA LEU A 221 -15.87 2.86 0.85
C LEU A 221 -16.64 1.85 1.73
N THR A 222 -17.82 1.48 1.26
CA THR A 222 -18.50 0.24 1.66
C THR A 222 -18.15 -0.87 0.70
N GLY A 223 -18.43 -2.13 1.04
CA GLY A 223 -18.29 -3.24 0.10
C GLY A 223 -19.03 -2.99 -1.21
N ARG A 224 -20.25 -2.44 -1.13
CA ARG A 224 -21.08 -2.05 -2.29
C ARG A 224 -20.37 -1.01 -3.17
N ARG A 225 -19.79 0.03 -2.57
CA ARG A 225 -19.12 1.11 -3.31
C ARG A 225 -17.80 0.66 -3.92
N ALA A 226 -17.04 -0.18 -3.21
CA ALA A 226 -15.85 -0.82 -3.76
C ALA A 226 -16.19 -1.67 -5.01
N GLY A 227 -17.28 -2.45 -4.93
CA GLY A 227 -17.80 -3.20 -6.08
C GLY A 227 -18.28 -2.29 -7.23
N GLN A 228 -18.92 -1.15 -6.91
CA GLN A 228 -19.32 -0.17 -7.93
C GLN A 228 -18.12 0.47 -8.62
N VAL A 229 -17.08 0.87 -7.86
CA VAL A 229 -15.81 1.37 -8.41
C VAL A 229 -15.19 0.34 -9.35
N ALA A 230 -15.12 -0.93 -8.94
CA ALA A 230 -14.59 -2.02 -9.78
C ALA A 230 -15.39 -2.18 -11.09
N THR A 231 -16.71 -2.03 -11.05
CA THR A 231 -17.60 -2.12 -12.19
C THR A 231 -17.40 -0.92 -13.14
N ASP A 232 -17.43 0.30 -12.61
CA ASP A 232 -17.32 1.53 -13.40
C ASP A 232 -15.93 1.67 -14.02
N ALA A 233 -14.91 1.17 -13.34
CA ALA A 233 -13.53 1.17 -13.83
C ALA A 233 -13.21 0.02 -14.80
N GLY A 234 -14.04 -1.02 -14.90
CA GLY A 234 -13.74 -2.20 -15.68
C GLY A 234 -12.60 -3.06 -15.11
N ALA A 235 -12.38 -3.02 -13.80
CA ALA A 235 -11.36 -3.82 -13.14
C ALA A 235 -11.62 -5.32 -13.35
N ARG A 236 -10.57 -6.11 -13.61
CA ARG A 236 -10.72 -7.55 -13.91
C ARG A 236 -10.94 -8.41 -12.67
N ARG A 237 -10.33 -8.02 -11.54
CA ARG A 237 -10.48 -8.67 -10.23
C ARG A 237 -10.56 -7.62 -9.14
N LEU A 238 -11.35 -7.88 -8.10
CA LEU A 238 -11.47 -7.03 -6.92
C LEU A 238 -10.98 -7.79 -5.70
N LEU A 239 -10.06 -7.20 -4.94
CA LEU A 239 -9.57 -7.71 -3.67
C LEU A 239 -9.91 -6.67 -2.59
N LEU A 240 -10.79 -7.04 -1.65
CA LEU A 240 -11.25 -6.18 -0.57
C LEU A 240 -10.30 -6.26 0.60
N THR A 241 -9.98 -5.13 1.18
CA THR A 241 -9.05 -4.99 2.31
C THR A 241 -9.47 -3.89 3.27
N HIS A 242 -8.65 -3.61 4.28
CA HIS A 242 -8.87 -2.55 5.26
C HIS A 242 -10.19 -2.72 6.03
N LEU A 243 -10.50 -3.97 6.42
CA LEU A 243 -11.72 -4.26 7.16
C LEU A 243 -11.47 -4.12 8.66
N PRO A 244 -12.19 -3.22 9.37
CA PRO A 244 -12.14 -3.16 10.82
C PRO A 244 -12.60 -4.46 11.47
N VAL A 245 -12.01 -4.82 12.60
CA VAL A 245 -12.23 -6.11 13.29
C VAL A 245 -13.67 -6.35 13.76
N TRP A 246 -14.50 -5.32 13.84
CA TRP A 246 -15.91 -5.44 14.16
C TRP A 246 -16.83 -5.71 12.97
N ASN A 247 -16.29 -5.72 11.75
CA ASN A 247 -17.04 -6.10 10.56
C ASN A 247 -16.95 -7.60 10.32
N ASP A 248 -18.09 -8.22 9.98
CA ASP A 248 -18.03 -9.55 9.37
C ASP A 248 -17.57 -9.43 7.90
N PRO A 249 -16.45 -10.05 7.52
CA PRO A 249 -15.99 -10.03 6.14
C PRO A 249 -17.01 -10.57 5.13
N ALA A 250 -17.90 -11.45 5.57
CA ALA A 250 -18.95 -12.02 4.72
C ALA A 250 -19.98 -10.95 4.31
N ASP A 251 -20.30 -10.00 5.19
CA ASP A 251 -21.23 -8.90 4.89
C ASP A 251 -20.61 -7.97 3.83
N THR A 252 -19.35 -7.54 4.04
CA THR A 252 -18.62 -6.71 3.07
C THR A 252 -18.52 -7.39 1.70
N LEU A 253 -18.21 -8.69 1.69
CA LEU A 253 -18.13 -9.46 0.46
C LEU A 253 -19.48 -9.60 -0.25
N ALA A 254 -20.58 -9.76 0.51
CA ALA A 254 -21.94 -9.82 -0.03
C ALA A 254 -22.35 -8.49 -0.67
N GLU A 255 -22.00 -7.36 -0.03
CA GLU A 255 -22.24 -6.03 -0.58
C GLU A 255 -21.51 -5.82 -1.91
N ALA A 256 -20.22 -6.19 -1.99
CA ALA A 256 -19.42 -6.06 -3.20
C ALA A 256 -19.96 -6.91 -4.35
N ARG A 257 -20.38 -8.16 -4.07
CA ARG A 257 -21.01 -9.06 -5.04
C ARG A 257 -22.36 -8.53 -5.57
N GLY A 258 -23.02 -7.69 -4.82
CA GLY A 258 -24.25 -7.01 -5.25
C GLY A 258 -24.03 -5.93 -6.31
N SER A 259 -22.81 -5.43 -6.49
CA SER A 259 -22.46 -4.33 -7.40
C SER A 259 -21.33 -4.63 -8.39
N TYR A 260 -20.66 -5.77 -8.24
CA TYR A 260 -19.58 -6.21 -9.14
C TYR A 260 -19.77 -7.66 -9.55
N ALA A 261 -19.85 -7.93 -10.85
CA ALA A 261 -20.07 -9.26 -11.42
C ALA A 261 -18.79 -10.06 -11.62
N GLY A 262 -17.63 -9.42 -11.53
CA GLY A 262 -16.32 -10.08 -11.69
C GLY A 262 -15.86 -10.84 -10.43
N PRO A 263 -14.68 -11.46 -10.49
CA PRO A 263 -14.09 -12.16 -9.34
C PRO A 263 -13.80 -11.21 -8.19
N VAL A 264 -14.38 -11.47 -7.02
CA VAL A 264 -14.15 -10.70 -5.79
C VAL A 264 -13.87 -11.62 -4.61
N GLU A 265 -12.84 -11.27 -3.83
CA GLU A 265 -12.46 -11.97 -2.58
C GLU A 265 -11.97 -10.98 -1.53
N ILE A 266 -11.88 -11.43 -0.27
CA ILE A 266 -11.25 -10.68 0.83
C ILE A 266 -9.74 -10.98 0.79
N ALA A 267 -8.92 -9.94 0.99
CA ALA A 267 -7.48 -10.09 1.07
C ALA A 267 -7.07 -10.95 2.28
N GLU A 268 -6.23 -11.95 2.04
CA GLU A 268 -5.73 -12.84 3.09
C GLU A 268 -4.26 -12.54 3.39
N PRO A 269 -3.87 -12.28 4.66
CA PRO A 269 -2.49 -12.03 5.02
C PRO A 269 -1.56 -13.18 4.64
N GLY A 270 -0.46 -12.88 3.95
CA GLY A 270 0.54 -13.83 3.49
C GLY A 270 0.18 -14.63 2.23
N LYS A 271 -1.04 -14.52 1.72
CA LYS A 271 -1.42 -15.13 0.43
C LYS A 271 -0.76 -14.39 -0.73
N ILE A 272 -0.28 -15.13 -1.70
CA ILE A 272 0.33 -14.58 -2.92
C ILE A 272 -0.73 -14.46 -4.00
N TYR A 273 -0.90 -13.24 -4.52
CA TYR A 273 -1.77 -12.95 -5.66
C TYR A 273 -0.88 -12.66 -6.88
N GLU A 274 -0.86 -13.57 -7.82
CA GLU A 274 -0.12 -13.42 -9.08
C GLU A 274 -0.86 -12.45 -10.03
N LEU A 275 -0.05 -11.61 -10.72
CA LEU A 275 -0.51 -10.66 -11.74
C LEU A 275 0.21 -10.88 -13.06
#